data_665c70b0d31d90967f5be7c00efc8e09
#
_entry.id   665c70b0d31d90967f5be7c00efc8e09
#
_cell.length_a   1.000
_cell.length_b   1.000
_cell.length_c   1.000
_cell.angle_alpha   90.00
_cell.angle_beta   90.00
_cell.angle_gamma   90.00
#
_symmetry.space_group_name_H-M   'P 1'
#
loop_
_entity.id
_entity.type
_entity.pdbx_description
1 polymer ?
#
loop_
_entity_poly.entity_id
_entity_poly.type
_entity_poly.pdbx_seq_one_letter_code
_entity_poly.pdbx_strand_id
1 'polypeptide(L)' 'MKTIKFTTNINCGNCIKSVTPWLNQAEEIEEWTVDTSDPQKILTVTVENETSPETIKAIVIQAGFSIQEL' A
#
# COMPACT_ATOMS: atom_id res chain seq x y z
N MET A 1 -16.57 4.13 1.13
CA MET A 1 -15.15 3.75 1.00
C MET A 1 -14.79 3.46 -0.43
N LYS A 2 -13.54 3.59 -0.77
CA LYS A 2 -13.07 3.30 -2.13
C LYS A 2 -11.84 2.41 -2.06
N THR A 3 -11.58 1.69 -3.15
CA THR A 3 -10.43 0.82 -3.29
C THR A 3 -9.48 1.42 -4.31
N ILE A 4 -8.20 1.51 -3.95
CA ILE A 4 -7.15 2.02 -4.83
C ILE A 4 -6.08 0.94 -4.97
N LYS A 5 -5.58 0.75 -6.19
CA LYS A 5 -4.55 -0.23 -6.47
C LYS A 5 -3.27 0.46 -6.93
N PHE A 6 -2.14 -0.10 -6.51
CA PHE A 6 -0.82 0.43 -6.83
C PHE A 6 0.11 -0.69 -7.25
N THR A 7 1.06 -0.38 -8.13
CA THR A 7 2.19 -1.27 -8.36
C THR A 7 3.29 -0.92 -7.38
N THR A 8 3.96 -1.94 -6.83
CA THR A 8 5.00 -1.73 -5.82
C THR A 8 6.17 -2.67 -6.04
N ASN A 9 7.21 -2.52 -5.22
CA ASN A 9 8.28 -3.50 -5.13
C ASN A 9 8.25 -4.28 -3.82
N ILE A 10 7.09 -4.36 -3.18
CA ILE A 10 6.90 -5.16 -1.96
C ILE A 10 6.78 -6.62 -2.40
N ASN A 11 7.91 -7.33 -2.45
CA ASN A 11 7.98 -8.61 -3.15
C ASN A 11 8.32 -9.81 -2.26
N CYS A 12 8.32 -9.65 -0.94
CA CYS A 12 8.61 -10.78 -0.04
C CYS A 12 7.94 -10.58 1.32
N GLY A 13 7.93 -11.65 2.12
CA GLY A 13 7.30 -11.61 3.44
C GLY A 13 7.95 -10.60 4.38
N ASN A 14 9.28 -10.45 4.31
CA ASN A 14 9.99 -9.46 5.12
C ASN A 14 9.60 -8.04 4.72
N CYS A 15 9.40 -7.79 3.43
CA CYS A 15 8.96 -6.49 2.94
C CYS A 15 7.56 -6.17 3.44
N ILE A 16 6.67 -7.16 3.43
CA ILE A 16 5.32 -7.00 3.97
C ILE A 16 5.39 -6.66 5.46
N LYS A 17 6.24 -7.35 6.22
CA LYS A 17 6.41 -7.06 7.64
C LYS A 17 6.92 -5.64 7.87
N SER A 18 7.81 -5.17 7.02
CA SER A 18 8.37 -3.82 7.14
C SER A 18 7.33 -2.74 6.89
N VAL A 19 6.43 -2.97 5.94
CA VAL A 19 5.41 -1.97 5.56
C VAL A 19 4.17 -2.04 6.46
N THR A 20 3.94 -3.18 7.12
CA THR A 20 2.74 -3.41 7.94
C THR A 20 2.51 -2.32 8.99
N PRO A 21 3.50 -1.96 9.84
CA PRO A 21 3.25 -0.93 10.85
C PRO A 21 2.93 0.43 10.22
N TRP A 22 3.55 0.75 9.08
CA TRP A 22 3.28 2.01 8.40
C TRP A 22 1.85 2.10 7.90
N LEU A 23 1.35 1.03 7.27
CA LEU A 23 -0.01 1.00 6.75
C LEU A 23 -1.05 0.89 7.87
N ASN A 24 -0.74 0.13 8.92
CA ASN A 24 -1.68 -0.05 10.02
C ASN A 24 -1.83 1.20 10.90
N GLN A 25 -0.84 2.10 10.90
CA GLN A 25 -0.93 3.36 11.62
C GLN A 25 -1.78 4.40 10.91
N ALA A 26 -2.04 4.21 9.62
CA ALA A 26 -2.81 5.17 8.85
C ALA A 26 -4.30 4.97 9.10
N GLU A 27 -4.92 5.94 9.76
CA GLU A 27 -6.35 5.86 10.11
C GLU A 27 -7.23 5.86 8.87
N GLU A 28 -6.75 6.42 7.76
CA GLU A 28 -7.48 6.48 6.50
C GLU A 28 -7.63 5.11 5.84
N ILE A 29 -6.75 4.16 6.18
CA ILE A 29 -6.74 2.83 5.56
C ILE A 29 -7.57 1.87 6.40
N GLU A 30 -8.66 1.39 5.82
CA GLU A 30 -9.54 0.41 6.46
C GLU A 30 -8.98 -1.00 6.35
N GLU A 31 -8.51 -1.33 5.14
CA GLU A 31 -7.90 -2.62 4.83
C GLU A 31 -6.83 -2.44 3.77
N TRP A 32 -5.88 -3.36 3.74
CA TRP A 32 -4.89 -3.41 2.67
C TRP A 32 -4.41 -4.84 2.48
N THR A 33 -3.96 -5.14 1.27
CA THR A 33 -3.36 -6.44 0.94
C THR A 33 -2.36 -6.25 -0.19
N VAL A 34 -1.36 -7.12 -0.25
CA VAL A 34 -0.36 -7.13 -1.32
C VAL A 34 -0.40 -8.48 -2.00
N ASP A 35 -0.57 -8.47 -3.34
CA ASP A 35 -0.52 -9.69 -4.13
C ASP A 35 0.92 -9.91 -4.58
N THR A 36 1.67 -10.69 -3.81
CA THR A 36 3.07 -10.97 -4.11
C THR A 36 3.25 -11.96 -5.23
N SER A 37 2.21 -12.66 -5.63
CA SER A 37 2.28 -13.57 -6.79
C SER A 37 2.17 -12.84 -8.12
N ASP A 38 1.69 -11.60 -8.12
CA ASP A 38 1.67 -10.78 -9.32
C ASP A 38 3.05 -10.18 -9.56
N PRO A 39 3.55 -10.17 -10.81
CA PRO A 39 4.85 -9.56 -11.11
C PRO A 39 4.95 -8.10 -10.71
N GLN A 40 3.83 -7.39 -10.69
CA GLN A 40 3.80 -5.97 -10.33
C GLN A 40 3.61 -5.74 -8.83
N LYS A 41 3.45 -6.81 -8.04
CA LYS A 41 3.28 -6.72 -6.58
C LYS A 41 2.20 -5.72 -6.21
N ILE A 42 0.97 -6.00 -6.64
CA ILE A 42 -0.15 -5.07 -6.51
C ILE A 42 -0.54 -4.89 -5.05
N LEU A 43 -0.49 -3.66 -4.59
CA LEU A 43 -1.02 -3.25 -3.29
C LEU A 43 -2.44 -2.74 -3.50
N THR A 44 -3.39 -3.36 -2.82
CA THR A 44 -4.79 -2.94 -2.85
C THR A 44 -5.13 -2.38 -1.47
N VAL A 45 -5.61 -1.14 -1.43
CA VAL A 45 -6.02 -0.50 -0.18
C VAL A 45 -7.48 -0.07 -0.27
N THR A 46 -8.21 -0.27 0.82
CA THR A 46 -9.57 0.25 0.98
C THR A 46 -9.49 1.41 1.95
N VAL A 47 -9.90 2.58 1.51
CA VAL A 47 -9.72 3.83 2.23
C VAL A 47 -11.02 4.63 2.25
N GLU A 48 -11.06 5.65 3.10
CA GLU A 48 -12.17 6.59 3.09
C GLU A 48 -12.21 7.35 1.78
N ASN A 49 -13.41 7.75 1.35
CA ASN A 49 -13.62 8.36 0.04
C ASN A 49 -12.78 9.62 -0.19
N GLU A 50 -12.46 10.33 0.87
CA GLU A 50 -11.71 11.58 0.79
C GLU A 50 -10.19 11.36 0.75
N THR A 51 -9.74 10.15 0.96
CA THR A 51 -8.30 9.84 0.97
C THR A 51 -7.74 9.92 -0.43
N SER A 52 -6.65 10.63 -0.59
CA SER A 52 -5.97 10.78 -1.86
C SER A 52 -4.96 9.66 -2.06
N PRO A 53 -4.74 9.18 -3.31
CA PRO A 53 -3.69 8.20 -3.58
C PRO A 53 -2.30 8.67 -3.13
N GLU A 54 -2.06 9.97 -3.15
CA GLU A 54 -0.78 10.55 -2.73
C GLU A 54 -0.48 10.25 -1.26
N THR A 55 -1.51 10.19 -0.42
CA THR A 55 -1.35 9.84 0.99
C THR A 55 -0.76 8.44 1.14
N ILE A 56 -1.26 7.48 0.37
CA ILE A 56 -0.79 6.11 0.41
C ILE A 56 0.63 6.00 -0.15
N LYS A 57 0.90 6.70 -1.24
CA LYS A 57 2.24 6.72 -1.83
C LYS A 57 3.27 7.24 -0.83
N ALA A 58 2.96 8.32 -0.12
CA ALA A 58 3.87 8.90 0.87
C ALA A 58 4.20 7.90 1.96
N ILE A 59 3.20 7.16 2.45
CA ILE A 59 3.38 6.17 3.51
C ILE A 59 4.36 5.08 3.05
N VAL A 60 4.13 4.54 1.85
CA VAL A 60 4.96 3.44 1.33
C VAL A 60 6.37 3.91 1.03
N ILE A 61 6.54 5.10 0.48
CA ILE A 61 7.85 5.67 0.21
C ILE A 61 8.63 5.88 1.51
N GLN A 62 7.97 6.37 2.55
CA GLN A 62 8.62 6.54 3.85
C GLN A 62 9.05 5.21 4.46
N ALA A 63 8.32 4.15 4.17
CA ALA A 63 8.69 2.81 4.62
C ALA A 63 9.87 2.22 3.83
N GLY A 64 10.30 2.88 2.75
CA GLY A 64 11.47 2.48 1.98
C GLY A 64 11.17 1.70 0.71
N PHE A 65 9.96 1.78 0.19
CA PHE A 65 9.56 1.04 -1.00
C PHE A 65 9.16 1.96 -2.14
N SER A 66 9.12 1.41 -3.35
CA SER A 66 8.66 2.11 -4.54
C SER A 66 7.18 1.83 -4.76
N ILE A 67 6.45 2.81 -5.24
CA ILE A 67 5.02 2.68 -5.47
C ILE A 67 4.58 3.61 -6.60
N GLN A 68 3.66 3.13 -7.41
CA GLN A 68 3.01 3.93 -8.45
C GLN A 68 1.54 3.56 -8.52
N GLU A 69 0.70 4.52 -8.78
CA GLU A 69 -0.72 4.27 -8.95
C GLU A 69 -0.96 3.47 -10.23
N LEU A 70 -1.81 2.46 -10.11
CA LEU A 70 -2.15 1.59 -11.23
C LEU A 70 -3.07 2.29 -12.22
#